data_1925eb1b85d38534c2244b74994f6e81
#
_entry.id   1925eb1b85d38534c2244b74994f6e81
#
_cell.length_a   1.000
_cell.length_b   1.000
_cell.length_c   1.000
_cell.angle_alpha   90.00
_cell.angle_beta   90.00
_cell.angle_gamma   90.00
#
_symmetry.space_group_name_H-M   'P 1'
#
loop_
_entity.id
_entity.type
_entity.pdbx_description
1 polymer ?
#
loop_
_entity_poly.entity_id
_entity_poly.type
_entity_poly.pdbx_seq_one_letter_code
_entity_poly.pdbx_strand_id
1 'polypeptide(L)'
;DYNLFGTKTGRLTTKKNSFPILTMPKEYRNTIEPTNDWFLEMDFNSAELRTLLALSGKDQPDTDIHEWNAQHAYGGLVTREGAKQRIFAWLYNPESADYISERAYDRDVVLEKYWDGEQVHTIYDRIIPSDKHHALNYIIQSTTSDLFLRRMVEVNKLLEDKKSHIAFCVHDSLVIDLADEDKH
;
A
#
# COMPACT_ATOMS: atom_id res chain seq x y z
N ASP A 1 16.03 11.54 5.58
CA ASP A 1 16.40 10.58 4.52
C ASP A 1 15.72 9.25 4.71
N TYR A 2 15.37 8.58 3.59
CA TYR A 2 14.82 7.24 3.58
C TYR A 2 15.90 6.18 3.35
N ASN A 3 15.67 5.00 3.93
CA ASN A 3 16.42 3.79 3.63
C ASN A 3 15.56 2.89 2.74
N LEU A 4 16.01 2.65 1.52
CA LEU A 4 15.34 1.80 0.52
C LEU A 4 15.46 0.30 0.83
N PHE A 5 16.42 -0.08 1.66
CA PHE A 5 16.74 -1.48 1.97
C PHE A 5 16.51 -1.82 3.44
N GLY A 6 15.68 -1.02 4.13
CA GLY A 6 15.42 -1.19 5.56
C GLY A 6 14.48 -2.32 5.93
N THR A 7 13.73 -2.86 4.95
CA THR A 7 12.79 -3.97 5.12
C THR A 7 12.94 -5.02 4.03
N LYS A 8 12.51 -6.26 4.30
CA LYS A 8 12.49 -7.33 3.29
C LYS A 8 11.52 -7.02 2.14
N THR A 9 10.42 -6.34 2.43
CA THR A 9 9.35 -6.04 1.48
C THR A 9 9.56 -4.77 0.67
N GLY A 10 10.70 -4.06 0.84
CA GLY A 10 10.98 -2.81 0.13
C GLY A 10 10.25 -1.57 0.66
N ARG A 11 9.47 -1.70 1.72
CA ARG A 11 8.89 -0.53 2.40
C ARG A 11 10.00 0.38 2.91
N LEU A 12 9.84 1.67 2.68
CA LEU A 12 10.78 2.68 3.15
C LEU A 12 10.85 2.71 4.67
N THR A 13 12.05 2.89 5.20
CA THR A 13 12.27 3.25 6.60
C THR A 13 13.05 4.55 6.67
N THR A 14 12.98 5.28 7.78
CA THR A 14 13.83 6.45 7.99
C THR A 14 15.25 6.02 8.35
N LYS A 15 16.25 6.70 7.80
CA LYS A 15 17.65 6.50 8.20
C LYS A 15 17.86 6.96 9.65
N LYS A 16 18.81 6.34 10.32
CA LYS A 16 19.24 6.77 11.67
C LYS A 16 19.66 8.24 11.62
N ASN A 17 19.23 9.03 12.60
CA ASN A 17 19.48 10.47 12.73
C ASN A 17 18.82 11.34 11.62
N SER A 18 17.92 10.80 10.83
CA SER A 18 17.07 11.59 9.93
C SER A 18 15.76 11.95 10.62
N PHE A 19 15.07 12.95 10.05
CA PHE A 19 13.75 13.35 10.49
C PHE A 19 12.76 12.17 10.45
N PRO A 20 12.10 11.80 11.55
CA PRO A 20 11.37 10.53 11.68
C PRO A 20 9.95 10.60 11.10
N ILE A 21 9.80 11.06 9.86
CA ILE A 21 8.49 11.33 9.23
C ILE A 21 7.56 10.11 9.21
N LEU A 22 8.10 8.89 9.05
CA LEU A 22 7.31 7.66 8.99
C LEU A 22 6.74 7.23 10.34
N THR A 23 7.39 7.60 11.44
CA THR A 23 6.98 7.22 12.80
C THR A 23 6.39 8.38 13.59
N MET A 24 6.39 9.58 13.00
CA MET A 24 5.83 10.77 13.62
C MET A 24 4.30 10.65 13.74
N PRO A 25 3.70 10.88 14.93
CA PRO A 25 2.25 10.93 15.06
C PRO A 25 1.61 11.96 14.13
N LYS A 26 0.42 11.64 13.60
CA LYS A 26 -0.26 12.47 12.59
C LYS A 26 -0.48 13.91 13.06
N GLU A 27 -0.78 14.11 14.33
CA GLU A 27 -0.95 15.42 14.96
C GLU A 27 0.27 16.33 14.86
N TYR A 28 1.48 15.76 14.95
CA TYR A 28 2.73 16.53 14.80
C TYR A 28 3.08 16.79 13.34
N ARG A 29 2.63 15.94 12.41
CA ARG A 29 2.82 16.22 10.98
C ARG A 29 2.10 17.47 10.52
N ASN A 30 1.01 17.86 11.18
CA ASN A 30 0.27 19.09 10.89
C ASN A 30 1.05 20.37 11.25
N THR A 31 2.21 20.25 11.91
CA THR A 31 3.09 21.41 12.21
C THR A 31 4.14 21.64 11.12
N ILE A 32 4.24 20.74 10.14
CA ILE A 32 5.14 20.89 9.00
C ILE A 32 4.46 21.84 8.02
N GLU A 33 5.18 22.89 7.59
CA GLU A 33 4.69 23.85 6.63
C GLU A 33 5.31 23.61 5.25
N PRO A 34 4.58 23.82 4.15
CA PRO A 34 5.14 23.76 2.81
C PRO A 34 6.13 24.92 2.59
N THR A 35 7.07 24.74 1.68
CA THR A 35 7.96 25.81 1.21
C THR A 35 7.25 26.67 0.15
N ASN A 36 6.39 26.04 -0.65
CA ASN A 36 5.50 26.70 -1.60
C ASN A 36 4.16 27.06 -0.91
N ASP A 37 3.04 26.86 -1.59
CA ASP A 37 1.73 27.35 -1.11
C ASP A 37 0.93 26.30 -0.36
N TRP A 38 1.08 25.00 -0.73
CA TRP A 38 0.23 23.92 -0.22
C TRP A 38 0.96 22.58 -0.07
N PHE A 39 0.48 21.74 0.82
CA PHE A 39 0.72 20.31 0.73
C PHE A 39 -0.45 19.60 0.04
N LEU A 40 -0.15 18.85 -1.01
CA LEU A 40 -1.06 17.92 -1.66
C LEU A 40 -0.68 16.50 -1.26
N GLU A 41 -1.52 15.84 -0.46
CA GLU A 41 -1.35 14.43 -0.10
C GLU A 41 -2.13 13.55 -1.09
N MET A 42 -1.43 12.60 -1.70
CA MET A 42 -1.99 11.57 -2.57
C MET A 42 -1.77 10.20 -1.93
N ASP A 43 -2.84 9.48 -1.66
CA ASP A 43 -2.82 8.17 -1.00
C ASP A 43 -3.51 7.12 -1.87
N PHE A 44 -2.98 5.89 -1.87
CA PHE A 44 -3.65 4.78 -2.53
C PHE A 44 -4.85 4.29 -1.71
N ASN A 45 -6.01 4.28 -2.34
CA ASN A 45 -7.20 3.74 -1.69
C ASN A 45 -7.06 2.23 -1.47
N SER A 46 -6.85 1.81 -0.21
CA SER A 46 -6.77 0.40 0.19
C SER A 46 -5.77 -0.42 -0.64
N ALA A 47 -4.56 0.09 -0.80
CA ALA A 47 -3.53 -0.42 -1.70
C ALA A 47 -3.33 -1.94 -1.60
N GLU A 48 -3.22 -2.50 -0.41
CA GLU A 48 -2.94 -3.93 -0.21
C GLU A 48 -4.07 -4.84 -0.70
N LEU A 49 -5.34 -4.48 -0.44
CA LEU A 49 -6.48 -5.27 -0.92
C LEU A 49 -6.64 -5.18 -2.44
N ARG A 50 -6.40 -4.00 -3.00
CA ARG A 50 -6.42 -3.81 -4.46
C ARG A 50 -5.27 -4.55 -5.13
N THR A 51 -4.10 -4.59 -4.51
CA THR A 51 -2.97 -5.39 -4.98
C THR A 51 -3.34 -6.88 -4.97
N LEU A 52 -3.98 -7.37 -3.92
CA LEU A 52 -4.42 -8.77 -3.85
C LEU A 52 -5.42 -9.12 -4.97
N LEU A 53 -6.44 -8.28 -5.22
CA LEU A 53 -7.38 -8.48 -6.33
C LEU A 53 -6.66 -8.50 -7.69
N ALA A 54 -5.73 -7.57 -7.92
CA ALA A 54 -4.96 -7.51 -9.16
C ALA A 54 -4.10 -8.77 -9.36
N LEU A 55 -3.43 -9.25 -8.32
CA LEU A 55 -2.58 -10.45 -8.37
C LEU A 55 -3.39 -11.73 -8.59
N SER A 56 -4.61 -11.81 -8.04
CA SER A 56 -5.55 -12.92 -8.26
C SER A 56 -6.34 -12.83 -9.57
N GLY A 57 -6.15 -11.74 -10.36
CA GLY A 57 -6.84 -11.54 -11.62
C GLY A 57 -8.33 -11.20 -11.49
N LYS A 58 -8.74 -10.68 -10.34
CA LYS A 58 -10.13 -10.26 -10.08
C LYS A 58 -10.35 -8.80 -10.41
N ASP A 59 -11.61 -8.48 -10.75
CA ASP A 59 -12.01 -7.12 -11.08
C ASP A 59 -11.88 -6.17 -9.86
N GLN A 60 -11.53 -4.93 -10.15
CA GLN A 60 -11.41 -3.87 -9.15
C GLN A 60 -12.75 -3.15 -8.98
N PRO A 61 -13.30 -3.04 -7.77
CA PRO A 61 -14.46 -2.18 -7.55
C PRO A 61 -14.09 -0.70 -7.75
N ASP A 62 -14.95 0.04 -8.47
CA ASP A 62 -14.76 1.48 -8.73
C ASP A 62 -15.07 2.36 -7.52
N THR A 63 -15.69 1.77 -6.49
CA THR A 63 -16.08 2.44 -5.26
C THR A 63 -15.11 2.16 -4.11
N ASP A 64 -15.40 2.67 -2.91
CA ASP A 64 -14.67 2.30 -1.69
C ASP A 64 -14.73 0.78 -1.51
N ILE A 65 -13.57 0.15 -1.45
CA ILE A 65 -13.46 -1.32 -1.42
C ILE A 65 -14.05 -1.92 -0.13
N HIS A 66 -14.02 -1.19 0.98
CA HIS A 66 -14.57 -1.67 2.25
C HIS A 66 -16.09 -1.60 2.25
N GLU A 67 -16.67 -0.56 1.64
CA GLU A 67 -18.12 -0.47 1.43
C GLU A 67 -18.57 -1.56 0.44
N TRP A 68 -17.85 -1.74 -0.66
CA TRP A 68 -18.11 -2.81 -1.61
C TRP A 68 -18.09 -4.19 -0.93
N ASN A 69 -17.10 -4.45 -0.07
CA ASN A 69 -17.00 -5.70 0.68
C ASN A 69 -18.18 -5.89 1.63
N ALA A 70 -18.57 -4.85 2.37
CA ALA A 70 -19.73 -4.92 3.27
C ALA A 70 -21.00 -5.34 2.53
N GLN A 71 -21.22 -4.79 1.33
CA GLN A 71 -22.42 -5.05 0.54
C GLN A 71 -22.33 -6.37 -0.27
N HIS A 72 -21.24 -6.59 -0.99
CA HIS A 72 -21.16 -7.68 -1.96
C HIS A 72 -20.54 -8.96 -1.40
N ALA A 73 -19.48 -8.86 -0.58
CA ALA A 73 -18.89 -10.03 0.03
C ALA A 73 -19.71 -10.51 1.23
N TYR A 74 -20.07 -9.60 2.13
CA TYR A 74 -20.78 -9.90 3.37
C TYR A 74 -22.31 -9.71 3.29
N GLY A 75 -22.88 -9.39 2.10
CA GLY A 75 -24.30 -9.30 1.85
C GLY A 75 -25.04 -8.25 2.69
N GLY A 76 -24.37 -7.18 3.10
CA GLY A 76 -24.93 -6.12 3.95
C GLY A 76 -25.07 -6.50 5.43
N LEU A 77 -24.55 -7.65 5.85
CA LEU A 77 -24.65 -8.13 7.25
C LEU A 77 -23.65 -7.49 8.21
N VAL A 78 -22.69 -6.73 7.68
CA VAL A 78 -21.66 -6.03 8.47
C VAL A 78 -21.55 -4.58 7.99
N THR A 79 -21.10 -3.70 8.88
CA THR A 79 -20.78 -2.33 8.52
C THR A 79 -19.50 -2.28 7.69
N ARG A 80 -19.24 -1.16 7.00
CA ARG A 80 -17.97 -0.88 6.30
C ARG A 80 -16.75 -1.16 7.18
N GLU A 81 -16.75 -0.65 8.42
CA GLU A 81 -15.65 -0.87 9.36
C GLU A 81 -15.56 -2.33 9.81
N GLY A 82 -16.68 -2.99 10.03
CA GLY A 82 -16.71 -4.43 10.33
C GLY A 82 -16.14 -5.29 9.19
N ALA A 83 -16.48 -4.97 7.94
CA ALA A 83 -15.89 -5.63 6.75
C ALA A 83 -14.38 -5.42 6.70
N LYS A 84 -13.91 -4.19 6.90
CA LYS A 84 -12.50 -3.85 6.96
C LYS A 84 -11.74 -4.68 8.00
N GLN A 85 -12.23 -4.69 9.24
CA GLN A 85 -11.59 -5.43 10.33
C GLN A 85 -11.51 -6.94 10.03
N ARG A 86 -12.59 -7.54 9.53
CA ARG A 86 -12.63 -8.97 9.20
C ARG A 86 -11.68 -9.35 8.09
N ILE A 87 -11.66 -8.57 7.00
CA ILE A 87 -10.79 -8.84 5.86
C ILE A 87 -9.32 -8.68 6.24
N PHE A 88 -8.96 -7.65 6.98
CA PHE A 88 -7.57 -7.48 7.42
C PHE A 88 -7.16 -8.56 8.45
N ALA A 89 -8.05 -8.97 9.34
CA ALA A 89 -7.79 -10.09 10.24
C ALA A 89 -7.54 -11.38 9.45
N TRP A 90 -8.32 -11.63 8.40
CA TRP A 90 -8.11 -12.77 7.49
C TRP A 90 -6.81 -12.63 6.69
N LEU A 91 -6.53 -11.44 6.15
CA LEU A 91 -5.38 -11.19 5.29
C LEU A 91 -4.05 -11.45 6.00
N TYR A 92 -3.96 -11.01 7.26
CA TYR A 92 -2.72 -11.11 8.06
C TYR A 92 -2.63 -12.36 8.93
N ASN A 93 -3.69 -13.14 9.03
CA ASN A 93 -3.70 -14.42 9.74
C ASN A 93 -3.94 -15.58 8.78
N PRO A 94 -2.89 -16.34 8.39
CA PRO A 94 -3.03 -17.50 7.51
C PRO A 94 -3.97 -18.59 8.05
N GLU A 95 -4.15 -18.66 9.36
CA GLU A 95 -5.03 -19.60 10.06
C GLU A 95 -6.50 -19.15 10.10
N SER A 96 -6.80 -17.95 9.59
CA SER A 96 -8.16 -17.43 9.60
C SER A 96 -9.08 -18.26 8.70
N ALA A 97 -10.19 -18.70 9.28
CA ALA A 97 -11.23 -19.48 8.60
C ALA A 97 -12.36 -18.59 8.02
N ASP A 98 -12.11 -17.31 7.77
CA ASP A 98 -13.11 -16.45 7.10
C ASP A 98 -13.23 -16.81 5.61
N TYR A 99 -14.05 -17.85 5.33
CA TYR A 99 -14.30 -18.32 3.97
C TYR A 99 -14.99 -17.28 3.07
N ILE A 100 -15.64 -16.25 3.64
CA ILE A 100 -16.23 -15.16 2.86
C ILE A 100 -15.12 -14.32 2.25
N SER A 101 -14.15 -13.90 3.07
CA SER A 101 -12.95 -13.21 2.59
C SER A 101 -12.16 -14.09 1.63
N GLU A 102 -11.98 -15.40 1.93
CA GLU A 102 -11.29 -16.33 1.04
C GLU A 102 -11.94 -16.40 -0.34
N ARG A 103 -13.25 -16.58 -0.40
CA ARG A 103 -14.00 -16.62 -1.66
C ARG A 103 -13.93 -15.30 -2.43
N ALA A 104 -13.93 -14.17 -1.71
CA ALA A 104 -13.86 -12.84 -2.34
C ALA A 104 -12.47 -12.56 -2.92
N TYR A 105 -11.41 -12.95 -2.24
CA TYR A 105 -10.04 -12.54 -2.55
C TYR A 105 -9.15 -13.67 -3.07
N ASP A 106 -9.40 -14.96 -2.69
CA ASP A 106 -8.70 -16.13 -3.20
C ASP A 106 -7.18 -16.08 -3.01
N ARG A 107 -6.74 -16.09 -1.75
CA ARG A 107 -5.31 -16.01 -1.41
C ARG A 107 -4.50 -17.21 -1.92
N ASP A 108 -5.13 -18.39 -2.07
CA ASP A 108 -4.44 -19.59 -2.51
C ASP A 108 -3.94 -19.45 -3.96
N VAL A 109 -4.72 -18.86 -4.86
CA VAL A 109 -4.30 -18.55 -6.23
C VAL A 109 -3.06 -17.65 -6.23
N VAL A 110 -3.00 -16.68 -5.33
CA VAL A 110 -1.84 -15.77 -5.24
C VAL A 110 -0.63 -16.49 -4.67
N LEU A 111 -0.81 -17.32 -3.64
CA LEU A 111 0.27 -18.13 -3.07
C LEU A 111 0.83 -19.12 -4.08
N GLU A 112 -0.01 -19.88 -4.78
CA GLU A 112 0.43 -20.84 -5.80
C GLU A 112 1.23 -20.18 -6.93
N LYS A 113 0.89 -18.94 -7.29
CA LYS A 113 1.53 -18.21 -8.38
C LYS A 113 2.87 -17.56 -8.00
N TYR A 114 2.98 -17.07 -6.77
CA TYR A 114 4.08 -16.19 -6.37
C TYR A 114 4.95 -16.73 -5.23
N TRP A 115 4.68 -17.92 -4.71
CA TRP A 115 5.48 -18.58 -3.68
C TRP A 115 5.80 -20.02 -4.05
N ASP A 116 7.08 -20.40 -4.07
CA ASP A 116 7.55 -21.72 -4.47
C ASP A 116 7.70 -22.73 -3.31
N GLY A 117 7.37 -22.31 -2.09
CA GLY A 117 7.54 -23.07 -0.86
C GLY A 117 8.71 -22.61 0.01
N GLU A 118 9.66 -21.86 -0.55
CA GLU A 118 10.83 -21.32 0.15
C GLU A 118 10.99 -19.82 -0.07
N GLN A 119 10.57 -19.30 -1.23
CA GLN A 119 10.75 -17.91 -1.62
C GLN A 119 9.50 -17.32 -2.29
N VAL A 120 9.29 -16.05 -2.07
CA VAL A 120 8.31 -15.23 -2.78
C VAL A 120 8.98 -14.63 -4.01
N HIS A 121 8.28 -14.70 -5.16
CA HIS A 121 8.70 -14.09 -6.43
C HIS A 121 7.63 -13.07 -6.86
N THR A 122 7.93 -11.78 -6.77
CA THR A 122 6.92 -10.74 -7.10
C THR A 122 6.92 -10.40 -8.58
N ILE A 123 5.86 -9.71 -9.04
CA ILE A 123 5.75 -9.21 -10.43
C ILE A 123 6.81 -8.17 -10.80
N TYR A 124 7.57 -7.67 -9.82
CA TYR A 124 8.66 -6.71 -9.99
C TYR A 124 10.04 -7.33 -9.76
N ASP A 125 10.14 -8.67 -9.95
CA ASP A 125 11.38 -9.44 -9.86
C ASP A 125 12.06 -9.43 -8.48
N ARG A 126 11.28 -9.10 -7.43
CA ARG A 126 11.79 -9.19 -6.06
C ARG A 126 11.72 -10.64 -5.58
N ILE A 127 12.80 -11.15 -5.04
CA ILE A 127 12.89 -12.50 -4.44
C ILE A 127 13.10 -12.34 -2.94
N ILE A 128 12.20 -12.96 -2.14
CA ILE A 128 12.22 -12.83 -0.68
C ILE A 128 12.09 -14.22 -0.04
N PRO A 129 13.10 -14.70 0.71
CA PRO A 129 12.96 -15.92 1.51
C PRO A 129 11.79 -15.81 2.48
N SER A 130 10.87 -16.78 2.45
CA SER A 130 9.64 -16.75 3.23
C SER A 130 9.09 -18.14 3.51
N ASP A 131 8.62 -18.34 4.72
CA ASP A 131 7.75 -19.44 5.07
C ASP A 131 6.29 -19.17 4.64
N LYS A 132 5.43 -20.20 4.76
CA LYS A 132 4.01 -20.12 4.41
C LYS A 132 3.27 -19.03 5.19
N HIS A 133 3.64 -18.81 6.46
CA HIS A 133 2.97 -17.85 7.33
C HIS A 133 3.15 -16.40 6.86
N HIS A 134 4.32 -16.07 6.30
CA HIS A 134 4.66 -14.72 5.87
C HIS A 134 4.49 -14.48 4.36
N ALA A 135 4.37 -15.57 3.57
CA ALA A 135 4.44 -15.50 2.11
C ALA A 135 3.42 -14.52 1.51
N LEU A 136 2.13 -14.66 1.83
CA LEU A 136 1.09 -13.77 1.31
C LEU A 136 1.36 -12.30 1.66
N ASN A 137 1.72 -12.04 2.91
CA ASN A 137 2.04 -10.71 3.38
C ASN A 137 3.23 -10.11 2.61
N TYR A 138 4.30 -10.89 2.39
CA TYR A 138 5.47 -10.43 1.63
C TYR A 138 5.13 -10.18 0.16
N ILE A 139 4.31 -11.03 -0.47
CA ILE A 139 3.84 -10.82 -1.85
C ILE A 139 3.11 -9.47 -1.96
N ILE A 140 2.11 -9.25 -1.11
CA ILE A 140 1.26 -8.06 -1.18
C ILE A 140 2.04 -6.81 -0.82
N GLN A 141 2.73 -6.80 0.31
CA GLN A 141 3.45 -5.61 0.78
C GLN A 141 4.57 -5.20 -0.16
N SER A 142 5.35 -6.16 -0.68
CA SER A 142 6.43 -5.81 -1.59
C SER A 142 5.92 -5.36 -2.94
N THR A 143 4.88 -5.98 -3.49
CA THR A 143 4.26 -5.54 -4.75
C THR A 143 3.67 -4.14 -4.61
N THR A 144 2.96 -3.85 -3.52
CA THR A 144 2.41 -2.53 -3.23
C THR A 144 3.52 -1.48 -3.08
N SER A 145 4.58 -1.82 -2.35
CA SER A 145 5.72 -0.92 -2.14
C SER A 145 6.44 -0.60 -3.45
N ASP A 146 6.72 -1.61 -4.28
CA ASP A 146 7.39 -1.42 -5.56
C ASP A 146 6.51 -0.62 -6.53
N LEU A 147 5.19 -0.84 -6.54
CA LEU A 147 4.24 -0.03 -7.29
C LEU A 147 4.28 1.44 -6.85
N PHE A 148 4.22 1.68 -5.54
CA PHE A 148 4.27 3.03 -4.98
C PHE A 148 5.56 3.76 -5.39
N LEU A 149 6.72 3.11 -5.23
CA LEU A 149 8.00 3.71 -5.59
C LEU A 149 8.12 4.03 -7.09
N ARG A 150 7.59 3.16 -7.95
CA ARG A 150 7.53 3.40 -9.40
C ARG A 150 6.65 4.62 -9.74
N ARG A 151 5.47 4.71 -9.13
CA ARG A 151 4.57 5.87 -9.31
C ARG A 151 5.18 7.16 -8.77
N MET A 152 5.89 7.09 -7.64
CA MET A 152 6.62 8.23 -7.09
C MET A 152 7.69 8.75 -8.08
N VAL A 153 8.43 7.85 -8.73
CA VAL A 153 9.41 8.24 -9.76
C VAL A 153 8.72 8.89 -10.97
N GLU A 154 7.57 8.38 -11.40
CA GLU A 154 6.80 8.96 -12.51
C GLU A 154 6.28 10.38 -12.14
N VAL A 155 5.73 10.54 -10.94
CA VAL A 155 5.31 11.86 -10.44
C VAL A 155 6.50 12.81 -10.37
N ASN A 156 7.65 12.36 -9.85
CA ASN A 156 8.85 13.20 -9.80
C ASN A 156 9.28 13.70 -11.18
N LYS A 157 9.20 12.85 -12.21
CA LYS A 157 9.50 13.25 -13.60
C LYS A 157 8.51 14.31 -14.13
N LEU A 158 7.22 14.22 -13.76
CA LEU A 158 6.22 15.20 -14.15
C LEU A 158 6.46 16.58 -13.48
N LEU A 159 7.20 16.60 -12.39
CA LEU A 159 7.52 17.81 -11.63
C LEU A 159 8.92 18.39 -11.94
N GLU A 160 9.72 17.78 -12.84
CA GLU A 160 11.12 18.20 -13.11
C GLU A 160 11.25 19.68 -13.49
N ASP A 161 10.32 20.19 -14.32
CA ASP A 161 10.32 21.59 -14.79
C ASP A 161 9.33 22.47 -14.01
N LYS A 162 8.87 22.00 -12.86
CA LYS A 162 7.89 22.67 -12.01
C LYS A 162 8.55 23.26 -10.77
N LYS A 163 7.89 24.25 -10.17
CA LYS A 163 8.26 24.76 -8.86
C LYS A 163 7.83 23.79 -7.73
N SER A 164 6.75 23.09 -7.99
CA SER A 164 6.25 22.01 -7.13
C SER A 164 7.21 20.83 -7.11
N HIS A 165 7.36 20.18 -5.98
CA HIS A 165 8.24 19.02 -5.81
C HIS A 165 7.71 18.03 -4.78
N ILE A 166 8.22 16.81 -4.79
CA ILE A 166 7.91 15.83 -3.76
C ILE A 166 8.56 16.27 -2.46
N ALA A 167 7.75 16.56 -1.43
CA ALA A 167 8.23 16.92 -0.11
C ALA A 167 8.69 15.69 0.68
N PHE A 168 7.81 14.71 0.81
CA PHE A 168 8.08 13.44 1.50
C PHE A 168 7.02 12.40 1.16
N CYS A 169 7.27 11.17 1.60
CA CYS A 169 6.26 10.10 1.57
C CYS A 169 6.06 9.50 2.96
N VAL A 170 4.85 8.99 3.22
CA VAL A 170 4.48 8.33 4.47
C VAL A 170 3.74 7.04 4.13
N HIS A 171 4.42 5.91 4.31
CA HIS A 171 3.92 4.59 3.91
C HIS A 171 3.62 4.52 2.41
N ASP A 172 2.36 4.49 2.04
CA ASP A 172 1.79 4.46 0.68
C ASP A 172 1.18 5.80 0.23
N SER A 173 1.44 6.87 0.99
CA SER A 173 1.03 8.24 0.70
C SER A 173 2.21 9.07 0.23
N LEU A 174 2.00 9.89 -0.80
CA LEU A 174 2.95 10.84 -1.37
C LEU A 174 2.49 12.26 -1.08
N VAL A 175 3.37 13.08 -0.51
CA VAL A 175 3.09 14.50 -0.23
C VAL A 175 3.92 15.37 -1.16
N ILE A 176 3.23 16.21 -1.92
CA ILE A 176 3.81 17.19 -2.83
C ILE A 176 3.73 18.57 -2.16
N ASP A 177 4.84 19.29 -2.18
CA ASP A 177 4.91 20.71 -1.91
C ASP A 177 4.52 21.45 -3.19
N LEU A 178 3.26 21.91 -3.26
CA LEU A 178 2.59 22.38 -4.45
C LEU A 178 2.62 23.91 -4.51
N ALA A 179 3.11 24.46 -5.62
CA ALA A 179 3.01 25.87 -5.95
C ALA A 179 1.69 26.20 -6.67
N ASP A 180 1.11 27.35 -6.40
CA ASP A 180 -0.14 27.79 -7.02
C ASP A 180 -0.05 27.85 -8.56
N GLU A 181 1.10 28.20 -9.10
CA GLU A 181 1.35 28.29 -10.54
C GLU A 181 1.33 26.94 -11.26
N ASP A 182 1.44 25.83 -10.54
CA ASP A 182 1.48 24.46 -11.09
C ASP A 182 0.15 23.69 -10.95
N LYS A 183 -0.92 24.37 -10.50
CA LYS A 183 -2.24 23.74 -10.28
C LYS A 183 -3.03 23.38 -11.55
N HIS A 184 -2.49 23.70 -12.74
CA HIS A 184 -3.21 23.55 -14.03
C HIS A 184 -2.55 22.56 -14.96
#